data_77f27d06c258c0ee39f15098219b8115
#
_entry.id   77f27d06c258c0ee39f15098219b8115
#
_cell.length_a   1.000
_cell.length_b   1.000
_cell.length_c   1.000
_cell.angle_alpha   90.00
_cell.angle_beta   90.00
_cell.angle_gamma   90.00
#
_symmetry.space_group_name_H-M   'P 1'
#
loop_
_entity.id
_entity.type
_entity.pdbx_description
1 polymer ?
#
loop_
_entity_poly.entity_id
_entity_poly.type
_entity_poly.pdbx_seq_one_letter_code
_entity_poly.pdbx_strand_id
1 'polypeptide(L)'
;MFMLKAAIIDDGIDASQFKNVKSWVIKKDLSIENENIISVKDNHACTCLKIIQKYCDMSDVFWHSIKILNDDTKRGNIRQFIEALRLCEQLEVKIIHLSIGTRSYSDFNLIEKSIEALCDKGTIIIAAACNEGTVAYPACMNGVIGVKCDFSATDQQYLYNCNTLDNISFSASARHILRDRGKLRLSLQSNSYAAPLITSKALSLLTRRPYASFEEVYLYLVRNAYNYSESMHVVYFNPRSCAERILLNIICENTDNRYSMQKLKLKCSQYNIHSKSFLNELDSLDLSVYNEIIVSFSCAEAEEKNILTYLLYRYKSKIIVYHNNSEFEYIPSEKKDLDRLWIYKDKLTCGTYFNCGQEITIPIIGVFYRNLIELTELVDKIKSGFVSDGYHCEVFADFSQAELIGLNVIPENNIKEYIY
;
A
#
# COMPACT_ATOMS: atom_id res chain seq x y z
N MET A 1 27.13 -10.16 15.78
CA MET A 1 25.72 -9.94 16.14
C MET A 1 25.06 -9.31 14.94
N PHE A 2 23.99 -9.89 14.41
CA PHE A 2 23.27 -9.33 13.25
C PHE A 2 22.45 -8.15 13.74
N MET A 3 22.64 -6.98 13.14
CA MET A 3 21.79 -5.81 13.41
C MET A 3 20.85 -5.59 12.23
N LEU A 4 19.57 -5.50 12.51
CA LEU A 4 18.54 -5.16 11.52
C LEU A 4 18.73 -3.71 11.07
N LYS A 5 18.88 -3.45 9.78
CA LYS A 5 18.99 -2.10 9.25
C LYS A 5 17.60 -1.51 9.01
N ALA A 6 17.32 -0.37 9.59
CA ALA A 6 16.08 0.39 9.42
C ALA A 6 16.39 1.81 8.94
N ALA A 7 15.44 2.45 8.25
CA ALA A 7 15.58 3.85 7.87
C ALA A 7 14.34 4.66 8.25
N ILE A 8 14.57 5.95 8.52
CA ILE A 8 13.56 6.98 8.63
C ILE A 8 13.94 8.14 7.70
N ILE A 9 13.02 8.52 6.81
CA ILE A 9 13.20 9.63 5.88
C ILE A 9 12.29 10.77 6.33
N ASP A 10 12.89 11.88 6.79
CA ASP A 10 12.15 12.98 7.42
C ASP A 10 13.04 14.23 7.57
N ASP A 11 12.89 14.99 8.67
CA ASP A 11 13.67 16.16 9.04
C ASP A 11 14.98 15.86 9.82
N GLY A 12 15.31 14.55 9.93
CA GLY A 12 16.53 14.05 10.54
C GLY A 12 16.42 13.78 12.04
N ILE A 13 17.22 12.82 12.54
CA ILE A 13 17.25 12.43 13.93
C ILE A 13 18.48 13.06 14.59
N ASP A 14 18.30 13.62 15.79
CA ASP A 14 19.40 14.01 16.66
C ASP A 14 20.08 12.77 17.21
N ALA A 15 21.21 12.39 16.59
CA ALA A 15 21.95 11.18 16.94
C ALA A 15 22.48 11.17 18.38
N SER A 16 22.55 12.32 19.06
CA SER A 16 22.97 12.39 20.47
C SER A 16 21.95 11.78 21.44
N GLN A 17 20.68 11.69 21.01
CA GLN A 17 19.59 11.14 21.84
C GLN A 17 19.38 9.64 21.68
N PHE A 18 19.97 9.02 20.67
CA PHE A 18 19.71 7.63 20.32
C PHE A 18 21.01 6.85 20.08
N LYS A 19 21.01 5.58 20.45
CA LYS A 19 22.07 4.65 20.10
C LYS A 19 21.83 4.06 18.71
N ASN A 20 22.89 3.64 18.04
CA ASN A 20 22.82 2.94 16.76
C ASN A 20 22.13 3.73 15.65
N VAL A 21 22.36 5.05 15.58
CA VAL A 21 21.85 5.92 14.54
C VAL A 21 23.00 6.50 13.73
N LYS A 22 22.86 6.44 12.39
CA LYS A 22 23.73 7.15 11.45
C LYS A 22 22.90 8.13 10.64
N SER A 23 23.34 9.38 10.57
CA SER A 23 22.59 10.45 9.93
C SER A 23 23.15 10.79 8.56
N TRP A 24 22.25 11.02 7.61
CA TRP A 24 22.50 11.41 6.25
C TRP A 24 21.68 12.66 5.91
N VAL A 25 22.26 13.56 5.17
CA VAL A 25 21.57 14.75 4.64
C VAL A 25 21.65 14.73 3.14
N ILE A 26 20.50 14.78 2.47
CA ILE A 26 20.41 14.91 1.02
C ILE A 26 20.11 16.37 0.70
N LYS A 27 21.06 17.05 0.09
CA LYS A 27 20.95 18.47 -0.28
C LYS A 27 20.11 18.67 -1.54
N LYS A 28 19.77 19.91 -1.86
CA LYS A 28 18.97 20.26 -3.05
C LYS A 28 19.66 19.89 -4.38
N ASP A 29 20.98 19.86 -4.39
CA ASP A 29 21.81 19.42 -5.52
C ASP A 29 21.97 17.89 -5.59
N LEU A 30 21.27 17.15 -4.70
CA LEU A 30 21.29 15.70 -4.54
C LEU A 30 22.60 15.12 -3.98
N SER A 31 23.51 15.97 -3.53
CA SER A 31 24.69 15.49 -2.79
C SER A 31 24.26 14.87 -1.45
N ILE A 32 24.91 13.74 -1.10
CA ILE A 32 24.63 13.00 0.12
C ILE A 32 25.81 13.20 1.07
N GLU A 33 25.54 13.72 2.24
CA GLU A 33 26.54 13.95 3.27
C GLU A 33 26.19 13.16 4.54
N ASN A 34 27.22 12.64 5.19
CA ASN A 34 27.10 12.06 6.52
C ASN A 34 27.32 13.17 7.54
N GLU A 35 26.25 13.64 8.15
CA GLU A 35 26.30 14.79 9.07
C GLU A 35 25.58 14.44 10.37
N ASN A 36 26.24 14.68 11.50
CA ASN A 36 25.60 14.54 12.80
C ASN A 36 24.62 15.69 13.02
N ILE A 37 23.33 15.39 12.96
CA ILE A 37 22.28 16.36 13.23
C ILE A 37 22.18 16.53 14.73
N ILE A 38 22.34 17.75 15.20
CA ILE A 38 22.13 18.15 16.59
C ILE A 38 20.95 19.13 16.59
N SER A 39 19.90 18.80 17.35
CA SER A 39 18.72 19.63 17.46
C SER A 39 18.50 20.11 18.90
N VAL A 40 18.20 21.38 19.05
CA VAL A 40 17.87 21.98 20.37
C VAL A 40 16.51 21.51 20.86
N LYS A 41 15.59 21.14 19.95
CA LYS A 41 14.24 20.64 20.26
C LYS A 41 14.04 19.31 19.56
N ASP A 42 13.18 18.45 20.12
CA ASP A 42 12.73 17.27 19.41
C ASP A 42 12.05 17.69 18.10
N ASN A 43 12.63 17.21 17.02
CA ASN A 43 12.05 17.36 15.69
C ASN A 43 11.07 16.20 15.40
N HIS A 44 10.50 16.19 14.23
CA HIS A 44 9.47 15.23 13.86
C HIS A 44 10.01 13.79 13.84
N ALA A 45 11.15 13.56 13.19
CA ALA A 45 11.80 12.25 13.12
C ALA A 45 12.17 11.70 14.50
N CYS A 46 12.69 12.54 15.42
CA CYS A 46 12.98 12.14 16.79
C CYS A 46 11.72 11.69 17.54
N THR A 47 10.60 12.40 17.34
CA THR A 47 9.32 12.03 17.95
C THR A 47 8.84 10.68 17.41
N CYS A 48 8.90 10.45 16.10
CA CYS A 48 8.55 9.16 15.49
C CYS A 48 9.42 8.02 16.05
N LEU A 49 10.73 8.24 16.15
CA LEU A 49 11.64 7.21 16.68
C LEU A 49 11.39 6.93 18.17
N LYS A 50 11.06 7.94 18.98
CA LYS A 50 10.66 7.77 20.39
C LYS A 50 9.38 6.94 20.52
N ILE A 51 8.41 7.12 19.61
CA ILE A 51 7.20 6.29 19.58
C ILE A 51 7.57 4.84 19.25
N ILE A 52 8.39 4.61 18.24
CA ILE A 52 8.86 3.25 17.88
C ILE A 52 9.56 2.61 19.08
N GLN A 53 10.49 3.31 19.69
CA GLN A 53 11.26 2.83 20.85
C GLN A 53 10.39 2.51 22.07
N LYS A 54 9.29 3.22 22.24
CA LYS A 54 8.35 2.96 23.35
C LYS A 54 7.73 1.56 23.27
N TYR A 55 7.52 1.03 22.05
CA TYR A 55 6.75 -0.19 21.83
C TYR A 55 7.56 -1.36 21.27
N CYS A 56 8.83 -1.15 20.94
CA CYS A 56 9.73 -2.18 20.45
C CYS A 56 11.12 -2.02 21.05
N ASP A 57 11.75 -3.13 21.46
CA ASP A 57 13.17 -3.13 21.78
C ASP A 57 13.99 -2.93 20.51
N MET A 58 14.82 -1.91 20.51
CA MET A 58 15.64 -1.52 19.37
C MET A 58 17.14 -1.82 19.58
N SER A 59 17.50 -2.64 20.56
CA SER A 59 18.91 -2.97 20.85
C SER A 59 19.64 -3.55 19.64
N ASP A 60 18.94 -4.35 18.83
CA ASP A 60 19.45 -5.03 17.64
C ASP A 60 19.07 -4.32 16.32
N VAL A 61 18.62 -3.05 16.39
CA VAL A 61 18.25 -2.26 15.23
C VAL A 61 19.25 -1.13 15.00
N PHE A 62 19.76 -1.02 13.78
CA PHE A 62 20.60 0.08 13.33
C PHE A 62 19.80 1.01 12.43
N TRP A 63 19.71 2.28 12.79
CA TRP A 63 18.91 3.28 12.11
C TRP A 63 19.72 4.15 11.17
N HIS A 64 19.23 4.30 9.95
CA HIS A 64 19.65 5.32 9.01
C HIS A 64 18.64 6.47 9.04
N SER A 65 19.04 7.60 9.59
CA SER A 65 18.28 8.85 9.58
C SER A 65 18.61 9.62 8.31
N ILE A 66 17.64 9.79 7.42
CA ILE A 66 17.85 10.45 6.13
C ILE A 66 17.04 11.76 6.12
N LYS A 67 17.76 12.88 6.20
CA LYS A 67 17.15 14.22 6.20
C LYS A 67 16.99 14.71 4.77
N ILE A 68 15.76 15.03 4.42
CA ILE A 68 15.39 15.67 3.13
C ILE A 68 14.53 16.93 3.33
N LEU A 69 13.98 17.13 4.54
CA LEU A 69 13.13 18.28 4.82
C LEU A 69 13.97 19.49 5.26
N ASN A 70 13.62 20.64 4.74
CA ASN A 70 14.20 21.91 5.16
C ASN A 70 13.71 22.28 6.57
N ASP A 71 14.59 22.83 7.40
CA ASP A 71 14.30 23.12 8.81
C ASP A 71 13.21 24.19 8.99
N ASP A 72 13.18 25.19 8.11
CA ASP A 72 12.26 26.32 8.21
C ASP A 72 10.90 26.01 7.60
N THR A 73 10.89 25.47 6.38
CA THR A 73 9.66 25.26 5.62
C THR A 73 9.00 23.92 5.88
N LYS A 74 9.73 22.96 6.48
CA LYS A 74 9.33 21.55 6.66
C LYS A 74 8.89 20.89 5.36
N ARG A 75 9.43 21.34 4.23
CA ARG A 75 9.15 20.81 2.91
C ARG A 75 10.40 20.20 2.31
N GLY A 76 10.23 19.09 1.61
CA GLY A 76 11.22 18.44 0.79
C GLY A 76 10.93 18.60 -0.70
N ASN A 77 11.83 18.08 -1.51
CA ASN A 77 11.73 18.04 -2.95
C ASN A 77 11.59 16.57 -3.38
N ILE A 78 10.78 16.29 -4.39
CA ILE A 78 10.57 14.93 -4.89
C ILE A 78 11.87 14.25 -5.31
N ARG A 79 12.82 14.97 -5.90
CA ARG A 79 14.12 14.41 -6.30
C ARG A 79 14.95 13.99 -5.09
N GLN A 80 14.92 14.76 -3.99
CA GLN A 80 15.58 14.39 -2.73
C GLN A 80 14.92 13.15 -2.12
N PHE A 81 13.58 13.03 -2.23
CA PHE A 81 12.86 11.87 -1.75
C PHE A 81 13.23 10.59 -2.53
N ILE A 82 13.27 10.67 -3.85
CA ILE A 82 13.71 9.55 -4.69
C ILE A 82 15.15 9.15 -4.37
N GLU A 83 16.04 10.12 -4.19
CA GLU A 83 17.42 9.84 -3.82
C GLU A 83 17.55 9.21 -2.44
N ALA A 84 16.70 9.61 -1.49
CA ALA A 84 16.61 8.95 -0.18
C ALA A 84 16.16 7.48 -0.28
N LEU A 85 15.20 7.17 -1.15
CA LEU A 85 14.78 5.79 -1.40
C LEU A 85 15.91 4.97 -2.05
N ARG A 86 16.66 5.55 -3.00
CA ARG A 86 17.85 4.91 -3.61
C ARG A 86 18.95 4.66 -2.57
N LEU A 87 19.18 5.64 -1.69
CA LEU A 87 20.13 5.44 -0.59
C LEU A 87 19.70 4.30 0.33
N CYS A 88 18.41 4.18 0.65
CA CYS A 88 17.88 3.05 1.41
C CYS A 88 18.15 1.71 0.70
N GLU A 89 18.00 1.67 -0.61
CA GLU A 89 18.30 0.49 -1.43
C GLU A 89 19.78 0.12 -1.37
N GLN A 90 20.69 1.10 -1.51
CA GLN A 90 22.14 0.90 -1.43
C GLN A 90 22.60 0.45 -0.03
N LEU A 91 21.95 0.95 1.01
CA LEU A 91 22.21 0.59 2.40
C LEU A 91 21.61 -0.76 2.78
N GLU A 92 20.81 -1.37 1.90
CA GLU A 92 20.12 -2.65 2.12
C GLU A 92 19.26 -2.63 3.40
N VAL A 93 18.46 -1.58 3.57
CA VAL A 93 17.59 -1.49 4.74
C VAL A 93 16.43 -2.48 4.63
N LYS A 94 16.07 -3.11 5.75
CA LYS A 94 14.98 -4.07 5.83
C LYS A 94 13.63 -3.41 6.02
N ILE A 95 13.59 -2.26 6.68
CA ILE A 95 12.35 -1.54 6.93
C ILE A 95 12.57 -0.03 6.81
N ILE A 96 11.63 0.66 6.16
CA ILE A 96 11.61 2.12 6.00
C ILE A 96 10.36 2.67 6.67
N HIS A 97 10.54 3.66 7.54
CA HIS A 97 9.47 4.46 8.10
C HIS A 97 9.37 5.80 7.37
N LEU A 98 8.17 6.15 6.91
CA LEU A 98 7.87 7.39 6.19
C LEU A 98 6.70 8.12 6.86
N SER A 99 6.97 9.30 7.41
CA SER A 99 5.92 10.22 7.88
C SER A 99 5.78 11.43 6.96
N ILE A 100 6.23 11.28 5.74
CA ILE A 100 6.21 12.27 4.65
C ILE A 100 5.58 11.67 3.41
N GLY A 101 5.07 12.54 2.53
CA GLY A 101 4.49 12.15 1.25
C GLY A 101 4.18 13.34 0.37
N THR A 102 3.75 13.07 -0.85
CA THR A 102 3.26 14.05 -1.82
C THR A 102 1.83 13.76 -2.21
N ARG A 103 1.06 14.80 -2.52
CA ARG A 103 -0.28 14.72 -3.10
C ARG A 103 -0.27 14.95 -4.61
N SER A 104 0.90 15.23 -5.16
CA SER A 104 1.05 15.48 -6.59
C SER A 104 1.04 14.17 -7.35
N TYR A 105 0.03 14.01 -8.21
CA TYR A 105 -0.08 12.85 -9.08
C TYR A 105 1.12 12.73 -10.05
N SER A 106 1.66 13.86 -10.50
CA SER A 106 2.85 13.85 -11.38
C SER A 106 4.07 13.16 -10.77
N ASP A 107 4.11 13.02 -9.43
CA ASP A 107 5.21 12.38 -8.73
C ASP A 107 5.06 10.86 -8.66
N PHE A 108 3.85 10.33 -8.93
CA PHE A 108 3.51 8.92 -8.77
C PHE A 108 4.48 7.99 -9.51
N ASN A 109 4.62 8.16 -10.83
CA ASN A 109 5.47 7.28 -11.66
C ASN A 109 6.94 7.31 -11.25
N LEU A 110 7.42 8.43 -10.71
CA LEU A 110 8.79 8.58 -10.24
C LEU A 110 9.01 7.81 -8.94
N ILE A 111 8.05 7.89 -8.02
CA ILE A 111 8.08 7.20 -6.72
C ILE A 111 7.89 5.71 -6.92
N GLU A 112 6.95 5.30 -7.79
CA GLU A 112 6.59 3.90 -8.04
C GLU A 112 7.82 3.05 -8.35
N LYS A 113 8.67 3.49 -9.27
CA LYS A 113 9.88 2.76 -9.66
C LYS A 113 10.82 2.51 -8.48
N SER A 114 10.98 3.51 -7.60
CA SER A 114 11.85 3.38 -6.42
C SER A 114 11.23 2.47 -5.36
N ILE A 115 9.92 2.54 -5.18
CA ILE A 115 9.17 1.64 -4.29
C ILE A 115 9.25 0.20 -4.78
N GLU A 116 9.07 -0.02 -6.11
CA GLU A 116 9.19 -1.35 -6.72
C GLU A 116 10.58 -1.96 -6.49
N ALA A 117 11.63 -1.19 -6.74
CA ALA A 117 13.00 -1.67 -6.54
C ALA A 117 13.28 -2.08 -5.08
N LEU A 118 12.77 -1.33 -4.10
CA LEU A 118 12.90 -1.65 -2.69
C LEU A 118 12.08 -2.89 -2.30
N CYS A 119 10.84 -2.99 -2.79
CA CYS A 119 9.96 -4.13 -2.54
C CYS A 119 10.53 -5.42 -3.16
N ASP A 120 11.10 -5.35 -4.35
CA ASP A 120 11.75 -6.49 -5.02
C ASP A 120 12.94 -7.02 -4.19
N LYS A 121 13.58 -6.19 -3.38
CA LYS A 121 14.62 -6.58 -2.42
C LYS A 121 14.07 -7.02 -1.06
N GLY A 122 12.75 -7.07 -0.91
CA GLY A 122 12.09 -7.48 0.34
C GLY A 122 12.15 -6.43 1.44
N THR A 123 12.32 -5.15 1.09
CA THR A 123 12.23 -4.03 2.04
C THR A 123 10.75 -3.79 2.40
N ILE A 124 10.48 -3.65 3.68
CA ILE A 124 9.15 -3.32 4.22
C ILE A 124 9.03 -1.79 4.29
N ILE A 125 8.02 -1.22 3.67
CA ILE A 125 7.80 0.23 3.67
C ILE A 125 6.51 0.54 4.41
N ILE A 126 6.59 1.38 5.44
CA ILE A 126 5.44 1.82 6.23
C ILE A 126 5.33 3.34 6.12
N ALA A 127 4.18 3.83 5.66
CA ALA A 127 4.00 5.24 5.38
C ALA A 127 2.72 5.81 5.99
N ALA A 128 2.81 7.02 6.54
CA ALA A 128 1.67 7.76 7.03
C ALA A 128 0.80 8.29 5.87
N ALA A 129 -0.51 8.15 5.98
CA ALA A 129 -1.47 8.76 5.08
C ALA A 129 -1.49 10.29 5.21
N CYS A 130 -2.11 10.97 4.25
CA CYS A 130 -2.31 12.42 4.32
C CYS A 130 -3.27 12.79 5.46
N ASN A 131 -2.93 13.81 6.26
CA ASN A 131 -3.78 14.28 7.36
C ASN A 131 -5.09 14.92 6.88
N GLU A 132 -5.15 15.35 5.64
CA GLU A 132 -6.31 16.00 5.03
C GLU A 132 -7.30 14.99 4.41
N GLY A 133 -7.05 13.67 4.58
CA GLY A 133 -7.93 12.61 4.06
C GLY A 133 -7.87 12.42 2.54
N THR A 134 -6.92 13.07 1.86
CA THR A 134 -6.71 12.91 0.42
C THR A 134 -5.70 11.79 0.13
N VAL A 135 -5.72 11.26 -1.08
CA VAL A 135 -4.70 10.32 -1.56
C VAL A 135 -3.32 10.98 -1.51
N ALA A 136 -2.36 10.26 -0.98
CA ALA A 136 -0.97 10.71 -0.93
C ALA A 136 0.00 9.56 -1.15
N TYR A 137 1.06 9.84 -1.85
CA TYR A 137 2.10 8.89 -2.19
C TYR A 137 3.31 9.07 -1.26
N PRO A 138 3.93 7.98 -0.77
CA PRO A 138 3.71 6.59 -1.17
C PRO A 138 2.67 5.82 -0.34
N ALA A 139 2.00 6.41 0.65
CA ALA A 139 1.13 5.68 1.58
C ALA A 139 0.03 4.84 0.89
N CYS A 140 -0.53 5.36 -0.22
CA CYS A 140 -1.57 4.69 -1.00
C CYS A 140 -1.01 3.73 -2.07
N MET A 141 0.32 3.61 -2.19
CA MET A 141 0.94 2.80 -3.25
C MET A 141 0.98 1.33 -2.91
N ASN A 142 1.01 0.51 -3.95
CA ASN A 142 1.20 -0.92 -3.81
C ASN A 142 2.57 -1.23 -3.16
N GLY A 143 2.61 -2.26 -2.30
CA GLY A 143 3.82 -2.66 -1.57
C GLY A 143 4.19 -1.72 -0.42
N VAL A 144 3.35 -0.73 -0.14
CA VAL A 144 3.49 0.15 1.02
C VAL A 144 2.38 -0.14 2.01
N ILE A 145 2.74 -0.27 3.26
CA ILE A 145 1.79 -0.40 4.38
C ILE A 145 1.36 1.01 4.77
N GLY A 146 0.22 1.44 4.24
CA GLY A 146 -0.35 2.75 4.55
C GLY A 146 -1.01 2.77 5.93
N VAL A 147 -0.80 3.85 6.68
CA VAL A 147 -1.32 4.01 8.04
C VAL A 147 -1.99 5.37 8.22
N LYS A 148 -3.22 5.35 8.76
CA LYS A 148 -3.93 6.57 9.19
C LYS A 148 -4.19 6.58 10.69
N CYS A 149 -4.44 7.75 11.23
CA CYS A 149 -4.78 7.94 12.63
C CYS A 149 -6.23 7.49 12.88
N ASP A 150 -6.41 6.68 13.92
CA ASP A 150 -7.72 6.46 14.52
C ASP A 150 -7.84 7.34 15.78
N PHE A 151 -8.74 8.32 15.71
CA PHE A 151 -8.97 9.26 16.81
C PHE A 151 -9.63 8.62 18.03
N SER A 152 -10.28 7.46 17.85
CA SER A 152 -10.93 6.70 18.91
C SER A 152 -10.00 5.68 19.58
N ALA A 153 -8.95 5.26 18.89
CA ALA A 153 -8.03 4.27 19.39
C ALA A 153 -7.19 4.81 20.57
N THR A 154 -6.99 3.96 21.55
CA THR A 154 -6.21 4.28 22.74
C THR A 154 -4.88 3.51 22.76
N ASP A 155 -3.85 4.14 23.29
CA ASP A 155 -2.51 3.61 23.51
C ASP A 155 -1.95 2.76 22.33
N GLN A 156 -1.88 1.44 22.46
CA GLN A 156 -1.27 0.53 21.47
C GLN A 156 -2.27 -0.06 20.47
N GLN A 157 -3.51 0.42 20.48
CA GLN A 157 -4.55 -0.13 19.62
C GLN A 157 -4.35 0.30 18.16
N TYR A 158 -4.57 -0.63 17.27
CA TYR A 158 -4.69 -0.39 15.84
C TYR A 158 -5.68 -1.38 15.22
N LEU A 159 -6.28 -0.97 14.12
CA LEU A 159 -7.28 -1.71 13.37
C LEU A 159 -6.74 -2.04 11.98
N TYR A 160 -7.12 -3.20 11.48
CA TYR A 160 -6.95 -3.54 10.07
C TYR A 160 -8.14 -3.01 9.28
N ASN A 161 -7.86 -2.27 8.23
CA ASN A 161 -8.86 -1.72 7.33
C ASN A 161 -9.07 -2.67 6.15
N CYS A 162 -10.09 -3.51 6.24
CA CYS A 162 -10.51 -4.32 5.11
C CYS A 162 -11.15 -3.46 4.03
N ASN A 163 -10.90 -3.80 2.76
CA ASN A 163 -11.65 -3.23 1.63
C ASN A 163 -11.54 -1.70 1.48
N THR A 164 -10.42 -1.09 1.81
CA THR A 164 -10.24 0.35 1.62
C THR A 164 -9.94 0.68 0.16
N LEU A 165 -10.62 1.69 -0.37
CA LEU A 165 -10.36 2.22 -1.71
C LEU A 165 -9.05 3.00 -1.77
N ASP A 166 -8.62 3.58 -0.65
CA ASP A 166 -7.40 4.39 -0.54
C ASP A 166 -6.13 3.58 -0.25
N ASN A 167 -6.23 2.25 -0.18
CA ASN A 167 -5.12 1.35 0.17
C ASN A 167 -4.44 1.63 1.52
N ILE A 168 -5.09 2.33 2.42
CA ILE A 168 -4.57 2.53 3.76
C ILE A 168 -4.92 1.32 4.62
N SER A 169 -3.95 0.44 4.81
CA SER A 169 -4.15 -0.88 5.40
C SER A 169 -4.47 -0.85 6.89
N PHE A 170 -3.99 0.17 7.62
CA PHE A 170 -4.16 0.21 9.08
C PHE A 170 -4.60 1.59 9.57
N SER A 171 -5.46 1.57 10.58
CA SER A 171 -5.79 2.73 11.41
C SER A 171 -5.20 2.53 12.80
N ALA A 172 -4.42 3.47 13.31
CA ALA A 172 -3.68 3.29 14.55
C ALA A 172 -3.79 4.49 15.48
N SER A 173 -3.64 4.24 16.79
CA SER A 173 -3.55 5.34 17.76
C SER A 173 -2.35 6.23 17.45
N ALA A 174 -2.56 7.54 17.56
CA ALA A 174 -1.50 8.54 17.54
C ALA A 174 -1.25 9.16 18.92
N ARG A 175 -1.98 8.71 19.95
CA ARG A 175 -1.87 9.20 21.33
C ARG A 175 -0.78 8.45 22.08
N HIS A 176 0.41 9.03 22.16
CA HIS A 176 1.55 8.41 22.84
C HIS A 176 2.08 9.35 23.92
N ILE A 177 2.14 8.86 25.16
CA ILE A 177 2.86 9.54 26.22
C ILE A 177 4.34 9.27 26.05
N LEU A 178 5.10 10.30 25.76
CA LEU A 178 6.55 10.26 25.52
C LEU A 178 7.29 10.97 26.65
N ARG A 179 8.51 10.51 26.92
CA ARG A 179 9.41 11.24 27.83
C ARG A 179 10.37 12.08 26.97
N ASP A 180 10.27 13.39 27.13
CA ASP A 180 11.13 14.36 26.46
C ASP A 180 11.93 15.14 27.53
N ARG A 181 13.25 14.93 27.58
CA ARG A 181 14.15 15.59 28.54
C ARG A 181 13.63 15.60 29.98
N GLY A 182 13.12 14.44 30.41
CA GLY A 182 12.58 14.23 31.75
C GLY A 182 11.11 14.67 31.96
N LYS A 183 10.49 15.36 30.99
CA LYS A 183 9.08 15.73 31.04
C LYS A 183 8.22 14.76 30.24
N LEU A 184 7.02 14.50 30.72
CA LEU A 184 6.02 13.74 29.97
C LEU A 184 5.31 14.66 28.97
N ARG A 185 5.21 14.20 27.74
CA ARG A 185 4.52 14.90 26.65
C ARG A 185 3.60 13.94 25.94
N LEU A 186 2.40 14.39 25.58
CA LEU A 186 1.49 13.68 24.70
C LEU A 186 1.80 14.05 23.24
N SER A 187 1.89 13.06 22.36
CA SER A 187 2.01 13.32 20.93
C SER A 187 0.73 13.95 20.35
N LEU A 188 0.88 14.68 19.26
CA LEU A 188 -0.28 15.20 18.53
C LEU A 188 -1.04 14.05 17.85
N GLN A 189 -2.34 14.22 17.67
CA GLN A 189 -3.15 13.28 16.90
C GLN A 189 -2.99 13.58 15.41
N SER A 190 -2.16 12.79 14.75
CA SER A 190 -1.90 12.89 13.30
C SER A 190 -1.49 11.54 12.73
N ASN A 191 -1.64 11.38 11.43
CA ASN A 191 -1.22 10.16 10.73
C ASN A 191 0.29 9.90 10.89
N SER A 192 1.09 10.97 10.94
CA SER A 192 2.54 10.87 11.16
C SER A 192 2.93 10.24 12.50
N TYR A 193 2.07 10.35 13.52
CA TYR A 193 2.32 9.74 14.83
C TYR A 193 1.56 8.42 15.04
N ALA A 194 0.66 8.06 14.11
CA ALA A 194 0.05 6.73 14.06
C ALA A 194 0.98 5.70 13.37
N ALA A 195 1.61 6.07 12.29
CA ALA A 195 2.49 5.18 11.52
C ALA A 195 3.66 4.57 12.34
N PRO A 196 4.32 5.29 13.27
CA PRO A 196 5.37 4.71 14.11
C PRO A 196 4.90 3.53 14.97
N LEU A 197 3.64 3.48 15.39
CA LEU A 197 3.10 2.34 16.13
C LEU A 197 3.11 1.08 15.25
N ILE A 198 2.65 1.18 14.00
CA ILE A 198 2.70 0.05 13.06
C ILE A 198 4.14 -0.35 12.75
N THR A 199 5.04 0.63 12.58
CA THR A 199 6.48 0.37 12.39
C THR A 199 7.06 -0.42 13.57
N SER A 200 6.70 -0.06 14.82
CA SER A 200 7.16 -0.77 16.00
C SER A 200 6.66 -2.22 16.06
N LYS A 201 5.42 -2.48 15.64
CA LYS A 201 4.85 -3.83 15.57
C LYS A 201 5.55 -4.67 14.49
N ALA A 202 5.80 -4.10 13.32
CA ALA A 202 6.57 -4.77 12.26
C ALA A 202 8.00 -5.10 12.72
N LEU A 203 8.69 -4.16 13.37
CA LEU A 203 10.01 -4.38 13.95
C LEU A 203 10.02 -5.48 15.00
N SER A 204 8.98 -5.59 15.83
CA SER A 204 8.86 -6.65 16.83
C SER A 204 8.83 -8.07 16.21
N LEU A 205 8.36 -8.21 14.97
CA LEU A 205 8.50 -9.45 14.21
C LEU A 205 9.90 -9.56 13.60
N LEU A 206 10.37 -8.51 12.92
CA LEU A 206 11.62 -8.52 12.15
C LEU A 206 12.85 -8.72 13.02
N THR A 207 12.88 -8.25 14.28
CA THR A 207 13.98 -8.52 15.20
C THR A 207 14.10 -10.00 15.57
N ARG A 208 12.99 -10.72 15.59
CA ARG A 208 12.94 -12.18 15.82
C ARG A 208 13.09 -13.01 14.55
N ARG A 209 12.63 -12.46 13.41
CA ARG A 209 12.63 -13.09 12.08
C ARG A 209 13.12 -12.10 11.01
N PRO A 210 14.45 -11.86 10.93
CA PRO A 210 15.01 -10.79 10.06
C PRO A 210 14.72 -10.96 8.58
N TYR A 211 14.47 -12.18 8.15
CA TYR A 211 14.19 -12.53 6.74
C TYR A 211 12.70 -12.68 6.45
N ALA A 212 11.81 -12.30 7.40
CA ALA A 212 10.38 -12.37 7.15
C ALA A 212 10.01 -11.56 5.89
N SER A 213 9.14 -12.16 5.06
CA SER A 213 8.65 -11.54 3.83
C SER A 213 7.66 -10.41 4.12
N PHE A 214 7.31 -9.63 3.10
CA PHE A 214 6.26 -8.63 3.21
C PHE A 214 4.94 -9.26 3.68
N GLU A 215 4.58 -10.41 3.11
CA GLU A 215 3.36 -11.14 3.41
C GLU A 215 3.34 -11.62 4.88
N GLU A 216 4.46 -12.14 5.38
CA GLU A 216 4.59 -12.56 6.77
C GLU A 216 4.44 -11.38 7.73
N VAL A 217 5.05 -10.23 7.41
CA VAL A 217 4.92 -9.00 8.22
C VAL A 217 3.49 -8.49 8.15
N TYR A 218 2.90 -8.44 6.96
CA TYR A 218 1.54 -7.96 6.76
C TYR A 218 0.52 -8.81 7.52
N LEU A 219 0.59 -10.15 7.37
CA LEU A 219 -0.25 -11.09 8.12
C LEU A 219 -0.06 -10.97 9.63
N TYR A 220 1.18 -10.82 10.08
CA TYR A 220 1.44 -10.60 11.50
C TYR A 220 0.74 -9.34 12.00
N LEU A 221 0.80 -8.24 11.25
CA LEU A 221 0.10 -7.01 11.59
C LEU A 221 -1.42 -7.20 11.60
N VAL A 222 -1.99 -7.87 10.58
CA VAL A 222 -3.43 -8.14 10.51
C VAL A 222 -3.90 -8.95 11.72
N ARG A 223 -3.21 -10.04 12.05
CA ARG A 223 -3.58 -10.94 13.16
C ARG A 223 -3.49 -10.28 14.53
N ASN A 224 -2.64 -9.27 14.69
CA ASN A 224 -2.48 -8.53 15.94
C ASN A 224 -3.31 -7.24 15.98
N ALA A 225 -4.13 -6.96 14.95
CA ALA A 225 -5.06 -5.84 14.95
C ALA A 225 -6.21 -6.09 15.94
N TYR A 226 -6.66 -5.03 16.59
CA TYR A 226 -7.72 -5.12 17.64
C TYR A 226 -9.06 -5.65 17.10
N ASN A 227 -9.36 -5.38 15.83
CA ASN A 227 -10.56 -5.86 15.16
C ASN A 227 -10.38 -7.17 14.40
N TYR A 228 -9.24 -7.85 14.56
CA TYR A 228 -9.00 -9.11 13.86
C TYR A 228 -10.07 -10.15 14.26
N SER A 229 -10.63 -10.80 13.25
CA SER A 229 -11.44 -12.00 13.40
C SER A 229 -10.94 -13.09 12.45
N GLU A 230 -11.12 -14.33 12.84
CA GLU A 230 -10.68 -15.50 12.05
C GLU A 230 -11.43 -15.67 10.71
N SER A 231 -12.52 -14.91 10.51
CA SER A 231 -13.26 -14.84 9.24
C SER A 231 -12.79 -13.72 8.33
N MET A 232 -11.77 -12.96 8.75
CA MET A 232 -11.29 -11.81 8.00
C MET A 232 -10.36 -12.23 6.88
N HIS A 233 -10.68 -11.85 5.65
CA HIS A 233 -9.78 -12.05 4.51
C HIS A 233 -8.71 -10.98 4.46
N VAL A 234 -7.51 -11.39 4.09
CA VAL A 234 -6.44 -10.45 3.77
C VAL A 234 -6.61 -9.98 2.34
N VAL A 235 -6.64 -8.67 2.16
CA VAL A 235 -6.70 -8.08 0.83
C VAL A 235 -5.28 -7.92 0.29
N TYR A 236 -5.07 -8.44 -0.90
CA TYR A 236 -3.79 -8.49 -1.56
C TYR A 236 -3.74 -7.45 -2.68
N PHE A 237 -3.00 -6.41 -2.45
CA PHE A 237 -2.79 -5.37 -3.45
C PHE A 237 -1.42 -5.53 -4.08
N ASN A 238 -1.34 -6.11 -5.26
CA ASN A 238 -0.15 -6.29 -6.07
C ASN A 238 1.05 -6.92 -5.31
N PRO A 239 1.28 -8.22 -5.50
CA PRO A 239 2.36 -8.94 -4.85
C PRO A 239 3.72 -8.37 -5.22
N ARG A 240 4.53 -8.08 -4.24
CA ARG A 240 5.86 -7.51 -4.37
C ARG A 240 6.90 -8.25 -3.57
N SER A 241 6.72 -9.53 -3.40
CA SER A 241 7.78 -10.37 -2.90
C SER A 241 8.71 -10.77 -4.04
N CYS A 242 9.94 -11.15 -3.69
CA CYS A 242 10.83 -11.88 -4.61
C CYS A 242 10.30 -13.29 -4.89
N ALA A 243 9.07 -13.60 -4.48
CA ALA A 243 8.45 -14.89 -4.66
C ALA A 243 8.18 -15.14 -6.14
N GLU A 244 8.53 -16.30 -6.60
CA GLU A 244 8.11 -16.76 -7.91
C GLU A 244 6.60 -16.99 -7.91
N ARG A 245 5.91 -16.43 -8.91
CA ARG A 245 4.46 -16.38 -9.00
C ARG A 245 3.98 -16.94 -10.32
N ILE A 246 2.79 -17.54 -10.25
CA ILE A 246 2.07 -17.97 -11.43
C ILE A 246 0.65 -17.42 -11.39
N LEU A 247 0.17 -16.91 -12.52
CA LEU A 247 -1.22 -16.53 -12.73
C LEU A 247 -1.92 -17.60 -13.54
N LEU A 248 -2.94 -18.19 -12.97
CA LEU A 248 -3.84 -19.15 -13.62
C LEU A 248 -5.13 -18.43 -14.01
N ASN A 249 -5.36 -18.22 -15.30
CA ASN A 249 -6.62 -17.69 -15.82
C ASN A 249 -7.58 -18.85 -16.08
N ILE A 250 -8.63 -18.98 -15.28
CA ILE A 250 -9.64 -20.02 -15.41
C ILE A 250 -10.74 -19.55 -16.35
N ILE A 251 -10.86 -20.17 -17.51
CA ILE A 251 -11.75 -19.78 -18.59
C ILE A 251 -12.91 -20.75 -18.68
N CYS A 252 -14.14 -20.23 -18.78
CA CYS A 252 -15.33 -21.00 -19.11
C CYS A 252 -15.69 -20.87 -20.59
N GLU A 253 -16.20 -21.93 -21.19
CA GLU A 253 -16.50 -22.01 -22.62
C GLU A 253 -17.61 -21.05 -23.10
N ASN A 254 -18.46 -20.55 -22.19
CA ASN A 254 -19.63 -19.75 -22.53
C ASN A 254 -19.49 -18.25 -22.24
N THR A 255 -18.33 -17.80 -21.78
CA THR A 255 -18.11 -16.37 -21.58
C THR A 255 -17.61 -15.75 -22.87
N ASP A 256 -18.37 -14.78 -23.37
CA ASP A 256 -17.98 -13.92 -24.48
C ASP A 256 -16.55 -13.40 -24.21
N ASN A 257 -15.62 -13.70 -25.09
CA ASN A 257 -14.17 -13.40 -24.95
C ASN A 257 -13.84 -11.90 -24.74
N ARG A 258 -14.85 -11.06 -24.61
CA ARG A 258 -14.71 -9.61 -24.36
C ARG A 258 -14.26 -9.27 -22.93
N TYR A 259 -14.39 -10.19 -21.97
CA TYR A 259 -13.78 -10.06 -20.63
C TYR A 259 -12.42 -10.75 -20.52
N SER A 260 -11.84 -11.10 -21.68
CA SER A 260 -10.55 -11.72 -21.75
C SER A 260 -9.50 -10.79 -21.20
N MET A 261 -9.03 -11.15 -20.01
CA MET A 261 -7.74 -10.73 -19.52
C MET A 261 -7.54 -9.22 -19.43
N GLN A 262 -8.19 -8.58 -18.47
CA GLN A 262 -7.53 -7.47 -17.84
C GLN A 262 -6.12 -7.97 -17.51
N LYS A 263 -5.13 -7.43 -18.20
CA LYS A 263 -3.73 -7.74 -17.95
C LYS A 263 -3.46 -7.27 -16.53
N LEU A 264 -3.61 -8.19 -15.57
CA LEU A 264 -3.07 -7.95 -14.25
C LEU A 264 -1.62 -7.54 -14.48
N LYS A 265 -1.23 -6.34 -14.08
CA LYS A 265 0.13 -5.80 -14.26
C LYS A 265 1.11 -6.51 -13.32
N LEU A 266 1.09 -7.85 -13.35
CA LEU A 266 1.90 -8.70 -12.52
C LEU A 266 3.08 -9.23 -13.34
N LYS A 267 4.29 -9.09 -12.83
CA LYS A 267 5.45 -9.83 -13.32
C LYS A 267 5.31 -11.28 -12.86
N CYS A 268 4.65 -12.12 -13.64
CA CYS A 268 4.45 -13.52 -13.33
C CYS A 268 4.30 -14.36 -14.60
N SER A 269 4.54 -15.65 -14.51
CA SER A 269 4.18 -16.61 -15.54
C SER A 269 2.65 -16.71 -15.62
N GLN A 270 2.07 -16.70 -16.82
CA GLN A 270 0.62 -16.72 -17.01
C GLN A 270 0.22 -17.94 -17.83
N TYR A 271 -0.82 -18.63 -17.37
CA TYR A 271 -1.39 -19.80 -18.04
C TYR A 271 -2.91 -19.67 -18.09
N ASN A 272 -3.47 -20.03 -19.24
CA ASN A 272 -4.91 -20.16 -19.42
C ASN A 272 -5.30 -21.62 -19.20
N ILE A 273 -6.27 -21.85 -18.35
CA ILE A 273 -6.76 -23.18 -18.01
C ILE A 273 -8.28 -23.19 -18.25
N HIS A 274 -8.76 -24.18 -18.97
CA HIS A 274 -10.21 -24.37 -19.13
C HIS A 274 -10.82 -25.04 -17.91
N SER A 275 -11.93 -24.51 -17.40
CA SER A 275 -12.56 -25.01 -16.17
C SER A 275 -12.92 -26.50 -16.25
N LYS A 276 -13.37 -26.98 -17.42
CA LYS A 276 -13.73 -28.39 -17.63
C LYS A 276 -12.53 -29.35 -17.61
N SER A 277 -11.36 -28.91 -18.04
CA SER A 277 -10.13 -29.69 -18.08
C SER A 277 -9.14 -29.29 -16.97
N PHE A 278 -9.60 -28.49 -16.02
CA PHE A 278 -8.78 -27.86 -14.98
C PHE A 278 -7.77 -28.82 -14.33
N LEU A 279 -8.21 -30.00 -13.89
CA LEU A 279 -7.34 -30.97 -13.21
C LEU A 279 -6.23 -31.47 -14.12
N ASN A 280 -6.58 -31.83 -15.37
CA ASN A 280 -5.62 -32.37 -16.33
C ASN A 280 -4.59 -31.32 -16.77
N GLU A 281 -5.05 -30.09 -17.01
CA GLU A 281 -4.17 -29.00 -17.40
C GLU A 281 -3.28 -28.57 -16.23
N LEU A 282 -3.82 -28.49 -15.02
CA LEU A 282 -3.07 -28.16 -13.81
C LEU A 282 -1.97 -29.21 -13.52
N ASP A 283 -2.25 -30.50 -13.71
CA ASP A 283 -1.30 -31.57 -13.50
C ASP A 283 -0.14 -31.57 -14.51
N SER A 284 -0.31 -30.91 -15.66
CA SER A 284 0.75 -30.68 -16.64
C SER A 284 1.72 -29.55 -16.25
N LEU A 285 1.38 -28.73 -15.28
CA LEU A 285 2.19 -27.59 -14.83
C LEU A 285 3.02 -27.98 -13.60
N ASP A 286 4.33 -27.69 -13.66
CA ASP A 286 5.17 -27.78 -12.47
C ASP A 286 5.00 -26.55 -11.59
N LEU A 287 4.09 -26.63 -10.61
CA LEU A 287 3.85 -25.55 -9.67
C LEU A 287 4.79 -25.58 -8.45
N SER A 288 5.74 -26.51 -8.38
CA SER A 288 6.65 -26.64 -7.23
C SER A 288 7.55 -25.43 -7.05
N VAL A 289 7.97 -24.81 -8.15
CA VAL A 289 8.86 -23.66 -8.19
C VAL A 289 8.20 -22.33 -7.74
N TYR A 290 6.88 -22.26 -7.73
CA TYR A 290 6.15 -21.04 -7.38
C TYR A 290 5.76 -21.04 -5.90
N ASN A 291 5.91 -19.90 -5.24
CA ASN A 291 5.48 -19.71 -3.85
C ASN A 291 4.04 -19.20 -3.76
N GLU A 292 3.59 -18.50 -4.78
CA GLU A 292 2.25 -17.93 -4.86
C GLU A 292 1.53 -18.38 -6.13
N ILE A 293 0.26 -18.75 -5.98
CA ILE A 293 -0.64 -19.08 -7.09
C ILE A 293 -1.74 -18.02 -7.10
N ILE A 294 -1.76 -17.20 -8.14
CA ILE A 294 -2.79 -16.20 -8.37
C ILE A 294 -3.81 -16.82 -9.32
N VAL A 295 -5.08 -16.70 -9.00
CA VAL A 295 -6.16 -17.28 -9.80
C VAL A 295 -7.14 -16.19 -10.19
N SER A 296 -7.37 -16.05 -11.49
CA SER A 296 -8.40 -15.19 -12.03
C SER A 296 -9.49 -16.06 -12.63
N PHE A 297 -10.75 -15.77 -12.29
CA PHE A 297 -11.89 -16.56 -12.71
C PHE A 297 -12.74 -15.81 -13.73
N SER A 298 -13.16 -16.54 -14.76
CA SER A 298 -14.21 -16.15 -15.70
C SER A 298 -15.33 -17.20 -15.71
N CYS A 299 -15.64 -17.80 -14.56
CA CYS A 299 -16.58 -18.90 -14.44
C CYS A 299 -17.65 -18.64 -13.37
N ALA A 300 -18.59 -19.59 -13.24
CA ALA A 300 -19.66 -19.50 -12.27
C ALA A 300 -19.11 -19.70 -10.83
N GLU A 301 -19.74 -19.08 -9.86
CA GLU A 301 -19.40 -19.11 -8.44
C GLU A 301 -19.17 -20.52 -7.87
N ALA A 302 -20.00 -21.48 -8.26
CA ALA A 302 -19.87 -22.87 -7.81
C ALA A 302 -18.56 -23.54 -8.30
N GLU A 303 -18.11 -23.22 -9.51
CA GLU A 303 -16.84 -23.70 -10.06
C GLU A 303 -15.66 -23.03 -9.38
N GLU A 304 -15.73 -21.71 -9.15
CA GLU A 304 -14.72 -20.96 -8.40
C GLU A 304 -14.46 -21.59 -7.03
N LYS A 305 -15.53 -21.86 -6.30
CA LYS A 305 -15.47 -22.50 -4.98
C LYS A 305 -14.77 -23.84 -5.02
N ASN A 306 -15.12 -24.68 -5.98
CA ASN A 306 -14.51 -26.02 -6.12
C ASN A 306 -13.02 -25.93 -6.44
N ILE A 307 -12.64 -25.03 -7.35
CA ILE A 307 -11.25 -24.82 -7.75
C ILE A 307 -10.42 -24.26 -6.58
N LEU A 308 -10.92 -23.26 -5.87
CA LEU A 308 -10.23 -22.71 -4.70
C LEU A 308 -10.05 -23.76 -3.61
N THR A 309 -11.11 -24.54 -3.32
CA THR A 309 -11.03 -25.64 -2.35
C THR A 309 -9.97 -26.67 -2.75
N TYR A 310 -9.92 -27.03 -4.02
CA TYR A 310 -8.92 -27.97 -4.54
C TYR A 310 -7.50 -27.39 -4.42
N LEU A 311 -7.27 -26.15 -4.81
CA LEU A 311 -5.95 -25.51 -4.73
C LEU A 311 -5.44 -25.42 -3.29
N LEU A 312 -6.30 -25.03 -2.36
CA LEU A 312 -5.98 -24.97 -0.94
C LEU A 312 -5.64 -26.34 -0.36
N TYR A 313 -6.39 -27.38 -0.75
CA TYR A 313 -6.13 -28.75 -0.32
C TYR A 313 -4.81 -29.29 -0.86
N ARG A 314 -4.54 -29.08 -2.16
CA ARG A 314 -3.36 -29.64 -2.85
C ARG A 314 -2.07 -28.89 -2.51
N TYR A 315 -2.10 -27.58 -2.43
CA TYR A 315 -0.90 -26.74 -2.29
C TYR A 315 -0.82 -26.11 -0.89
N LYS A 316 -0.69 -26.94 0.16
CA LYS A 316 -0.74 -26.54 1.57
C LYS A 316 0.33 -25.54 2.01
N SER A 317 1.46 -25.44 1.31
CA SER A 317 2.57 -24.53 1.64
C SER A 317 2.57 -23.22 0.85
N LYS A 318 1.58 -23.04 -0.05
CA LYS A 318 1.55 -21.89 -0.97
C LYS A 318 0.48 -20.91 -0.58
N ILE A 319 0.71 -19.65 -0.91
CA ILE A 319 -0.29 -18.59 -0.85
C ILE A 319 -1.15 -18.68 -2.10
N ILE A 320 -2.46 -18.74 -1.92
CA ILE A 320 -3.45 -18.69 -2.99
C ILE A 320 -4.07 -17.30 -2.98
N VAL A 321 -3.94 -16.61 -4.09
CA VAL A 321 -4.54 -15.29 -4.29
C VAL A 321 -5.61 -15.41 -5.35
N TYR A 322 -6.83 -15.02 -5.06
CA TYR A 322 -7.87 -15.07 -6.08
C TYR A 322 -8.38 -13.66 -6.42
N HIS A 323 -8.59 -13.44 -7.70
CA HIS A 323 -9.21 -12.25 -8.23
C HIS A 323 -10.70 -12.51 -8.38
N ASN A 324 -11.49 -11.78 -7.62
CA ASN A 324 -12.93 -11.91 -7.60
C ASN A 324 -13.56 -10.77 -8.41
N ASN A 325 -14.24 -11.12 -9.49
CA ASN A 325 -15.03 -10.18 -10.30
C ASN A 325 -16.50 -10.09 -9.81
N SER A 326 -16.89 -10.91 -8.84
CA SER A 326 -18.22 -10.94 -8.24
C SER A 326 -18.18 -10.48 -6.79
N GLU A 327 -19.33 -10.18 -6.22
CA GLU A 327 -19.49 -9.91 -4.77
C GLU A 327 -19.35 -11.18 -3.91
N PHE A 328 -19.00 -12.30 -4.54
CA PHE A 328 -18.86 -13.59 -3.87
C PHE A 328 -17.62 -13.62 -2.99
N GLU A 329 -17.83 -13.91 -1.71
CA GLU A 329 -16.79 -14.07 -0.72
C GLU A 329 -16.60 -15.56 -0.38
N TYR A 330 -15.50 -16.15 -0.81
CA TYR A 330 -15.18 -17.53 -0.50
C TYR A 330 -14.62 -17.67 0.90
N ILE A 331 -15.27 -18.41 1.77
CA ILE A 331 -14.79 -18.74 3.12
C ILE A 331 -14.31 -20.18 3.13
N PRO A 332 -13.00 -20.43 3.36
CA PRO A 332 -12.48 -21.80 3.47
C PRO A 332 -13.07 -22.52 4.69
N SER A 333 -13.24 -23.84 4.56
CA SER A 333 -13.76 -24.67 5.65
C SER A 333 -12.79 -24.84 6.82
N GLU A 334 -11.49 -24.72 6.55
CA GLU A 334 -10.44 -24.84 7.57
C GLU A 334 -9.83 -23.46 7.88
N LYS A 335 -9.81 -23.07 9.15
CA LYS A 335 -9.26 -21.79 9.62
C LYS A 335 -7.84 -21.51 9.16
N LYS A 336 -6.97 -22.53 9.14
CA LYS A 336 -5.57 -22.40 8.69
C LYS A 336 -5.44 -21.98 7.23
N ASP A 337 -6.48 -22.18 6.43
CA ASP A 337 -6.48 -21.84 5.02
C ASP A 337 -6.80 -20.36 4.79
N LEU A 338 -7.44 -19.68 5.75
CA LEU A 338 -7.64 -18.23 5.72
C LEU A 338 -6.31 -17.46 5.68
N ASP A 339 -5.28 -17.96 6.35
CA ASP A 339 -3.95 -17.33 6.37
C ASP A 339 -3.22 -17.38 5.02
N ARG A 340 -3.64 -18.28 4.16
CA ARG A 340 -3.03 -18.55 2.86
C ARG A 340 -3.90 -18.12 1.68
N LEU A 341 -5.17 -17.80 1.93
CA LEU A 341 -6.12 -17.38 0.93
C LEU A 341 -6.26 -15.85 0.99
N TRP A 342 -5.80 -15.18 -0.05
CA TRP A 342 -5.84 -13.74 -0.15
C TRP A 342 -6.75 -13.32 -1.29
N ILE A 343 -7.46 -12.21 -1.12
CA ILE A 343 -8.28 -11.62 -2.17
C ILE A 343 -7.43 -10.59 -2.90
N TYR A 344 -7.25 -10.78 -4.20
CA TYR A 344 -6.69 -9.75 -5.06
C TYR A 344 -7.79 -8.74 -5.40
N LYS A 345 -7.56 -7.50 -5.02
CA LYS A 345 -8.35 -6.38 -5.52
C LYS A 345 -7.46 -5.52 -6.39
N ASP A 346 -7.86 -5.37 -7.65
CA ASP A 346 -7.30 -4.33 -8.48
C ASP A 346 -7.78 -3.00 -7.91
N LYS A 347 -6.88 -2.11 -7.56
CA LYS A 347 -7.22 -0.80 -6.99
C LYS A 347 -8.09 0.05 -7.89
N LEU A 348 -8.16 -0.31 -9.15
CA LEU A 348 -8.61 0.55 -10.24
C LEU A 348 -9.62 -0.14 -11.16
N THR A 349 -10.25 -1.23 -10.74
CA THR A 349 -11.38 -1.79 -11.47
C THR A 349 -12.65 -1.04 -11.13
N CYS A 350 -12.61 0.24 -11.28
CA CYS A 350 -13.78 1.04 -11.30
C CYS A 350 -14.01 1.56 -12.70
N GLY A 351 -15.15 1.22 -13.18
CA GLY A 351 -15.63 1.71 -14.44
C GLY A 351 -15.33 0.79 -15.60
N THR A 352 -16.35 0.54 -16.34
CA THR A 352 -16.30 -0.01 -17.68
C THR A 352 -15.27 0.77 -18.50
N TYR A 353 -14.18 0.10 -18.87
CA TYR A 353 -13.22 0.67 -19.81
C TYR A 353 -13.94 1.00 -21.10
N PHE A 354 -14.12 2.25 -21.39
CA PHE A 354 -14.45 2.69 -22.74
C PHE A 354 -13.16 2.61 -23.55
N ASN A 355 -13.01 1.53 -24.27
CA ASN A 355 -11.97 1.42 -25.29
C ASN A 355 -12.47 2.19 -26.52
N CYS A 356 -12.44 3.52 -26.47
CA CYS A 356 -12.75 4.34 -27.62
C CYS A 356 -11.43 4.89 -28.19
N GLY A 357 -10.90 4.20 -29.20
CA GLY A 357 -9.91 4.77 -30.10
C GLY A 357 -10.52 5.87 -31.00
N GLN A 358 -11.55 6.58 -30.51
CA GLN A 358 -12.23 7.68 -31.22
C GLN A 358 -11.83 8.99 -30.55
N GLU A 359 -11.57 10.00 -31.37
CA GLU A 359 -11.39 11.38 -30.91
C GLU A 359 -12.58 11.81 -30.05
N ILE A 360 -12.28 12.31 -28.85
CA ILE A 360 -13.31 12.87 -27.98
C ILE A 360 -13.69 14.23 -28.54
N THR A 361 -14.88 14.31 -29.15
CA THR A 361 -15.43 15.55 -29.72
C THR A 361 -16.29 16.34 -28.73
N ILE A 362 -16.37 15.91 -27.48
CA ILE A 362 -17.18 16.54 -26.44
C ILE A 362 -16.32 17.47 -25.56
N PRO A 363 -16.92 18.55 -25.03
CA PRO A 363 -16.21 19.43 -24.12
C PRO A 363 -15.74 18.70 -22.86
N ILE A 364 -14.48 18.91 -22.48
CA ILE A 364 -13.91 18.38 -21.24
C ILE A 364 -13.73 19.54 -20.28
N ILE A 365 -14.26 19.39 -19.06
CA ILE A 365 -14.09 20.37 -17.98
C ILE A 365 -13.19 19.75 -16.91
N GLY A 366 -11.97 20.32 -16.76
CA GLY A 366 -11.05 19.94 -15.68
C GLY A 366 -11.37 20.71 -14.41
N VAL A 367 -11.64 20.01 -13.32
CA VAL A 367 -11.85 20.62 -12.01
C VAL A 367 -10.66 20.27 -11.10
N PHE A 368 -9.94 21.30 -10.67
CA PHE A 368 -8.83 21.15 -9.71
C PHE A 368 -9.31 21.51 -8.31
N TYR A 369 -9.03 20.67 -7.33
CA TYR A 369 -9.57 20.83 -5.99
C TYR A 369 -8.48 20.81 -4.91
N ARG A 370 -8.82 21.40 -3.76
CA ARG A 370 -8.03 21.34 -2.51
C ARG A 370 -8.76 20.62 -1.39
N ASN A 371 -10.09 20.61 -1.47
CA ASN A 371 -10.96 20.04 -0.44
C ASN A 371 -12.00 19.14 -1.11
N LEU A 372 -12.08 17.90 -0.68
CA LEU A 372 -12.96 16.88 -1.26
C LEU A 372 -14.45 17.22 -1.11
N ILE A 373 -14.84 17.86 0.01
CA ILE A 373 -16.26 18.25 0.25
C ILE A 373 -16.68 19.32 -0.74
N GLU A 374 -15.85 20.35 -0.92
CA GLU A 374 -16.11 21.42 -1.89
C GLU A 374 -16.12 20.90 -3.32
N LEU A 375 -15.25 19.93 -3.63
CA LEU A 375 -15.25 19.27 -4.93
C LEU A 375 -16.57 18.58 -5.22
N THR A 376 -17.07 17.79 -4.26
CA THR A 376 -18.31 17.02 -4.41
C THR A 376 -19.49 17.94 -4.71
N GLU A 377 -19.65 19.02 -3.94
CA GLU A 377 -20.71 19.99 -4.15
C GLU A 377 -20.61 20.71 -5.50
N LEU A 378 -19.38 21.05 -5.93
CA LEU A 378 -19.14 21.70 -7.21
C LEU A 378 -19.45 20.76 -8.38
N VAL A 379 -18.98 19.52 -8.31
CA VAL A 379 -19.19 18.52 -9.35
C VAL A 379 -20.68 18.19 -9.50
N ASP A 380 -21.40 18.03 -8.40
CA ASP A 380 -22.84 17.79 -8.43
C ASP A 380 -23.60 18.96 -9.06
N LYS A 381 -23.21 20.19 -8.76
CA LYS A 381 -23.81 21.39 -9.37
C LYS A 381 -23.55 21.44 -10.87
N ILE A 382 -22.31 21.16 -11.32
CA ILE A 382 -21.94 21.13 -12.74
C ILE A 382 -22.74 20.04 -13.46
N LYS A 383 -22.72 18.80 -12.93
CA LYS A 383 -23.44 17.67 -13.53
C LYS A 383 -24.94 17.94 -13.61
N SER A 384 -25.54 18.42 -12.54
CA SER A 384 -26.97 18.75 -12.49
C SER A 384 -27.34 19.86 -13.48
N GLY A 385 -26.48 20.86 -13.66
CA GLY A 385 -26.65 21.92 -14.65
C GLY A 385 -26.71 21.35 -16.07
N PHE A 386 -25.73 20.54 -16.45
CA PHE A 386 -25.71 19.92 -17.78
C PHE A 386 -26.90 18.99 -18.03
N VAL A 387 -27.25 18.18 -17.02
CA VAL A 387 -28.40 17.28 -17.14
C VAL A 387 -29.72 18.06 -17.24
N SER A 388 -29.89 19.17 -16.52
CA SER A 388 -31.10 20.03 -16.62
C SER A 388 -31.26 20.67 -18.00
N ASP A 389 -30.14 20.93 -18.65
CA ASP A 389 -30.14 21.48 -20.03
C ASP A 389 -30.23 20.40 -21.11
N GLY A 390 -30.44 19.13 -20.69
CA GLY A 390 -30.68 18.00 -21.62
C GLY A 390 -29.38 17.35 -22.13
N TYR A 391 -28.23 17.67 -21.59
CA TYR A 391 -26.96 17.05 -21.94
C TYR A 391 -26.69 15.78 -21.11
N HIS A 392 -26.04 14.80 -21.72
CA HIS A 392 -25.45 13.69 -21.01
C HIS A 392 -24.12 14.15 -20.42
N CYS A 393 -23.93 13.96 -19.10
CA CYS A 393 -22.72 14.37 -18.41
C CYS A 393 -22.16 13.20 -17.59
N GLU A 394 -20.95 12.77 -17.95
CA GLU A 394 -20.18 11.80 -17.18
C GLU A 394 -19.10 12.52 -16.36
N VAL A 395 -18.87 12.04 -15.18
CA VAL A 395 -17.87 12.59 -14.27
C VAL A 395 -16.84 11.52 -13.96
N PHE A 396 -15.59 11.86 -14.16
CA PHE A 396 -14.45 11.01 -13.87
C PHE A 396 -13.53 11.72 -12.88
N ALA A 397 -12.95 10.96 -11.97
CA ALA A 397 -12.04 11.47 -10.96
C ALA A 397 -10.74 10.67 -10.95
N ASP A 398 -9.67 11.33 -10.54
CA ASP A 398 -8.32 10.77 -10.44
C ASP A 398 -7.94 10.31 -9.02
N PHE A 399 -8.93 10.16 -8.14
CA PHE A 399 -8.72 9.75 -6.76
C PHE A 399 -9.65 8.59 -6.36
N SER A 400 -9.13 7.69 -5.58
CA SER A 400 -9.78 6.41 -5.25
C SER A 400 -11.07 6.56 -4.43
N GLN A 401 -11.20 7.63 -3.63
CA GLN A 401 -12.40 7.89 -2.83
C GLN A 401 -13.58 8.38 -3.67
N ALA A 402 -13.38 8.71 -4.95
CA ALA A 402 -14.44 9.23 -5.81
C ALA A 402 -15.63 8.27 -5.95
N GLU A 403 -15.39 6.96 -5.86
CA GLU A 403 -16.46 5.95 -5.86
C GLU A 403 -17.42 6.08 -4.67
N LEU A 404 -16.90 6.44 -3.49
CA LEU A 404 -17.73 6.63 -2.31
C LEU A 404 -18.79 7.73 -2.49
N ILE A 405 -18.54 8.63 -3.44
CA ILE A 405 -19.45 9.73 -3.80
C ILE A 405 -20.10 9.52 -5.17
N GLY A 406 -20.04 8.28 -5.69
CA GLY A 406 -20.72 7.90 -6.96
C GLY A 406 -20.09 8.47 -8.21
N LEU A 407 -18.82 8.82 -8.20
CA LEU A 407 -18.07 9.24 -9.38
C LEU A 407 -17.32 8.05 -10.00
N ASN A 408 -17.15 8.08 -11.32
CA ASN A 408 -16.28 7.13 -12.01
C ASN A 408 -14.82 7.48 -11.75
N VAL A 409 -13.97 6.48 -11.49
CA VAL A 409 -12.54 6.69 -11.29
C VAL A 409 -11.78 6.36 -12.56
N ILE A 410 -10.91 7.29 -13.00
CA ILE A 410 -10.00 7.02 -14.11
C ILE A 410 -8.78 6.28 -13.55
N PRO A 411 -8.46 5.10 -14.09
CA PRO A 411 -7.21 4.42 -13.76
C PRO A 411 -6.00 5.28 -14.14
N GLU A 412 -5.11 5.50 -13.18
CA GLU A 412 -3.96 6.40 -13.28
C GLU A 412 -3.08 6.23 -14.54
N ASN A 413 -3.02 5.01 -15.08
CA ASN A 413 -2.19 4.72 -16.25
C ASN A 413 -2.86 5.03 -17.60
N ASN A 414 -4.11 5.46 -17.60
CA ASN A 414 -4.93 5.60 -18.82
C ASN A 414 -5.45 7.02 -19.06
N ILE A 415 -5.05 8.01 -18.26
CA ILE A 415 -5.49 9.41 -18.49
C ILE A 415 -5.18 9.85 -19.93
N LYS A 416 -4.05 9.44 -20.48
CA LYS A 416 -3.70 9.74 -21.88
C LYS A 416 -4.62 9.05 -22.89
N GLU A 417 -5.19 7.90 -22.56
CA GLU A 417 -6.13 7.17 -23.43
C GLU A 417 -7.55 7.71 -23.34
N TYR A 418 -7.88 8.49 -22.30
CA TYR A 418 -9.20 9.10 -22.11
C TYR A 418 -9.26 10.56 -22.58
N ILE A 419 -8.14 11.22 -22.79
CA ILE A 419 -8.09 12.63 -23.21
C ILE A 419 -7.74 12.78 -24.70
N TYR A 420 -7.40 11.68 -25.40
CA TYR A 420 -7.10 11.69 -26.83
C TYR A 420 -8.12 10.94 -27.65
#